data_e427140418b052560338c59adad7f93d
#
_entry.id   e427140418b052560338c59adad7f93d
#
_cell.length_a   1.000
_cell.length_b   1.000
_cell.length_c   1.000
_cell.angle_alpha   90.00
_cell.angle_beta   90.00
_cell.angle_gamma   90.00
#
_symmetry.space_group_name_H-M   'P 1'
#
loop_
_entity.id
_entity.type
_entity.pdbx_description
1 polymer ?
#
loop_
_entity_poly.entity_id
_entity_poly.type
_entity_poly.pdbx_seq_one_letter_code
_entity_poly.pdbx_strand_id
1 'polypeptide(L)'
;MNPDARKDKKKILAVASIGGHWVQLLRITAGLSSDYEVSYVSSNPKWAESVSGKFYSICEFSRWDAWKMFFCIPYVLMILLKEKPYVALSTGAGPGLLVLLLAKYVFRKKTVWVDSIANVAKLSACGRYAVKLGIDKVYTQWEHLAVGKVKFAGNVLGKLGNVE
;
A
#
# COMPACT_ATOMS: atom_id res chain seq x y z
N MET A 1 23.16 -1.64 -30.20
CA MET A 1 22.32 -1.80 -28.99
C MET A 1 23.17 -1.47 -27.78
N ASN A 2 22.84 -0.37 -27.10
CA ASN A 2 23.65 0.16 -25.99
C ASN A 2 23.30 -0.62 -24.70
N PRO A 3 24.21 -1.34 -24.04
CA PRO A 3 23.91 -2.16 -22.86
C PRO A 3 23.73 -1.35 -21.56
N ASP A 4 23.89 -0.04 -21.58
CA ASP A 4 23.98 0.81 -20.38
C ASP A 4 22.69 1.49 -19.94
N ALA A 5 21.51 1.11 -20.41
CA ALA A 5 20.24 1.73 -20.04
C ALA A 5 19.46 0.94 -18.97
N ARG A 6 20.11 0.25 -18.03
CA ARG A 6 19.47 -0.13 -16.75
C ARG A 6 19.52 1.06 -15.82
N LYS A 7 18.72 2.09 -16.11
CA LYS A 7 18.39 3.11 -15.12
C LYS A 7 17.83 2.36 -13.90
N ASP A 8 18.53 2.44 -12.75
CA ASP A 8 18.08 1.80 -11.52
C ASP A 8 16.62 2.23 -11.24
N LYS A 9 15.68 1.33 -11.47
CA LYS A 9 14.26 1.60 -11.23
C LYS A 9 14.07 1.92 -9.75
N LYS A 10 13.34 2.99 -9.47
CA LYS A 10 12.95 3.30 -8.09
C LYS A 10 12.08 2.19 -7.54
N LYS A 11 12.29 1.82 -6.28
CA LYS A 11 11.56 0.73 -5.63
C LYS A 11 10.29 1.21 -4.95
N ILE A 12 9.22 0.47 -5.13
CA ILE A 12 7.95 0.63 -4.40
C ILE A 12 7.76 -0.57 -3.49
N LEU A 13 7.48 -0.33 -2.21
CA LEU A 13 6.99 -1.37 -1.30
C LEU A 13 5.47 -1.27 -1.22
N ALA A 14 4.79 -2.23 -1.84
CA ALA A 14 3.34 -2.29 -1.95
C ALA A 14 2.76 -3.24 -0.89
N VAL A 15 1.87 -2.76 -0.03
CA VAL A 15 1.41 -3.47 1.16
C VAL A 15 -0.10 -3.57 1.19
N ALA A 16 -0.64 -4.76 1.39
CA ALA A 16 -2.06 -4.97 1.66
C ALA A 16 -2.28 -6.17 2.57
N SER A 17 -3.37 -6.14 3.34
CA SER A 17 -3.89 -7.32 4.02
C SER A 17 -4.59 -8.26 3.02
N ILE A 18 -5.34 -9.22 3.52
CA ILE A 18 -6.09 -10.18 2.72
C ILE A 18 -7.30 -9.57 1.99
N GLY A 19 -7.85 -10.33 1.04
CA GLY A 19 -9.13 -10.03 0.38
C GLY A 19 -9.10 -8.85 -0.58
N GLY A 20 -10.13 -8.00 -0.52
CA GLY A 20 -10.32 -6.87 -1.43
C GLY A 20 -9.18 -5.85 -1.45
N HIS A 21 -8.47 -5.67 -0.32
CA HIS A 21 -7.30 -4.81 -0.25
C HIS A 21 -6.17 -5.29 -1.17
N TRP A 22 -5.96 -6.61 -1.23
CA TRP A 22 -4.97 -7.20 -2.12
C TRP A 22 -5.33 -7.00 -3.59
N VAL A 23 -6.58 -7.32 -3.96
CA VAL A 23 -7.06 -7.13 -5.35
C VAL A 23 -6.91 -5.66 -5.77
N GLN A 24 -7.27 -4.73 -4.89
CA GLN A 24 -7.11 -3.30 -5.14
C GLN A 24 -5.62 -2.93 -5.33
N LEU A 25 -4.73 -3.46 -4.49
CA LEU A 25 -3.29 -3.23 -4.60
C LEU A 25 -2.76 -3.67 -5.96
N LEU A 26 -3.11 -4.89 -6.41
CA LEU A 26 -2.68 -5.41 -7.70
C LEU A 26 -3.12 -4.52 -8.87
N ARG A 27 -4.36 -4.02 -8.85
CA ARG A 27 -4.87 -3.11 -9.89
C ARG A 27 -4.09 -1.80 -9.95
N ILE A 28 -3.73 -1.24 -8.79
CA ILE A 28 -2.94 -0.01 -8.72
C ILE A 28 -1.51 -0.26 -9.21
N THR A 29 -0.90 -1.36 -8.81
CA THR A 29 0.51 -1.65 -9.11
C THR A 29 0.73 -2.17 -10.53
N ALA A 30 -0.29 -2.71 -11.19
CA ALA A 30 -0.19 -3.18 -12.58
C ALA A 30 0.31 -2.09 -13.54
N GLY A 31 -0.11 -0.83 -13.34
CA GLY A 31 0.35 0.31 -14.13
C GLY A 31 1.71 0.87 -13.73
N LEU A 32 2.31 0.40 -12.63
CA LEU A 32 3.56 0.94 -12.10
C LEU A 32 4.79 0.08 -12.43
N SER A 33 4.59 -1.17 -12.79
CA SER A 33 5.67 -2.15 -12.99
C SER A 33 6.58 -1.84 -14.20
N SER A 34 6.12 -1.02 -15.15
CA SER A 34 6.95 -0.53 -16.26
C SER A 34 8.09 0.37 -15.78
N ASP A 35 7.81 1.25 -14.82
CA ASP A 35 8.72 2.33 -14.41
C ASP A 35 9.38 2.09 -13.05
N TYR A 36 8.82 1.18 -12.24
CA TYR A 36 9.26 0.89 -10.89
C TYR A 36 9.51 -0.60 -10.65
N GLU A 37 10.44 -0.91 -9.75
CA GLU A 37 10.57 -2.24 -9.16
C GLU A 37 9.58 -2.33 -7.97
N VAL A 38 8.59 -3.23 -8.06
CA VAL A 38 7.58 -3.38 -7.01
C VAL A 38 7.87 -4.63 -6.19
N SER A 39 8.04 -4.45 -4.87
CA SER A 39 8.08 -5.52 -3.87
C SER A 39 6.76 -5.52 -3.09
N TYR A 40 6.25 -6.69 -2.80
CA TYR A 40 4.92 -6.88 -2.21
C TYR A 40 5.00 -7.38 -0.77
N VAL A 41 4.10 -6.91 0.07
CA VAL A 41 3.93 -7.36 1.45
C VAL A 41 2.46 -7.68 1.70
N SER A 42 2.17 -8.86 2.23
CA SER A 42 0.81 -9.24 2.62
C SER A 42 0.83 -10.16 3.84
N SER A 43 -0.32 -10.28 4.49
CA SER A 43 -0.50 -11.23 5.59
C SER A 43 -0.89 -12.65 5.14
N ASN A 44 -1.19 -12.84 3.86
CA ASN A 44 -1.48 -14.17 3.31
C ASN A 44 -0.35 -14.63 2.38
N PRO A 45 0.44 -15.66 2.76
CA PRO A 45 1.55 -16.15 1.95
C PRO A 45 1.14 -16.73 0.59
N LYS A 46 -0.12 -17.15 0.42
CA LYS A 46 -0.64 -17.67 -0.86
C LYS A 46 -0.64 -16.61 -1.98
N TRP A 47 -0.63 -15.34 -1.63
CA TRP A 47 -0.58 -14.26 -2.61
C TRP A 47 0.78 -14.14 -3.31
N ALA A 48 1.82 -14.82 -2.84
CA ALA A 48 3.12 -14.84 -3.50
C ALA A 48 3.03 -15.32 -4.96
N GLU A 49 2.14 -16.27 -5.25
CA GLU A 49 1.94 -16.82 -6.60
C GLU A 49 1.25 -15.84 -7.57
N SER A 50 0.61 -14.78 -7.04
CA SER A 50 -0.11 -13.79 -7.84
C SER A 50 0.74 -12.62 -8.33
N VAL A 51 2.03 -12.58 -7.99
CA VAL A 51 2.93 -11.48 -8.32
C VAL A 51 4.27 -11.99 -8.85
N SER A 52 4.87 -11.25 -9.78
CA SER A 52 6.21 -11.55 -10.32
C SER A 52 7.34 -10.90 -9.53
N GLY A 53 7.03 -9.94 -8.64
CA GLY A 53 7.98 -9.22 -7.80
C GLY A 53 8.35 -9.98 -6.53
N LYS A 54 9.28 -9.41 -5.76
CA LYS A 54 9.60 -9.95 -4.42
C LYS A 54 8.36 -9.89 -3.53
N PHE A 55 8.16 -10.94 -2.76
CA PHE A 55 7.04 -11.06 -1.83
C PHE A 55 7.50 -11.33 -0.41
N TYR A 56 6.88 -10.68 0.56
CA TYR A 56 7.11 -10.86 1.99
C TYR A 56 5.77 -11.11 2.68
N SER A 57 5.73 -12.14 3.53
CA SER A 57 4.55 -12.41 4.34
C SER A 57 4.76 -11.86 5.75
N ILE A 58 3.82 -11.05 6.24
CA ILE A 58 3.83 -10.52 7.60
C ILE A 58 2.63 -11.03 8.39
N CYS A 59 2.66 -10.88 9.72
CA CYS A 59 1.54 -11.30 10.55
C CYS A 59 0.30 -10.42 10.31
N GLU A 60 -0.87 -11.05 10.30
CA GLU A 60 -2.15 -10.34 10.31
C GLU A 60 -2.48 -9.92 11.74
N PHE A 61 -3.01 -8.72 11.88
CA PHE A 61 -3.57 -8.24 13.12
C PHE A 61 -4.70 -7.24 12.87
N SER A 62 -5.60 -7.18 13.82
CA SER A 62 -6.75 -6.28 13.82
C SER A 62 -6.71 -5.39 15.07
N ARG A 63 -7.72 -4.52 15.21
CA ARG A 63 -7.86 -3.71 16.43
C ARG A 63 -8.07 -4.55 17.71
N TRP A 64 -8.57 -5.78 17.56
CA TRP A 64 -8.85 -6.67 18.70
C TRP A 64 -7.61 -7.39 19.21
N ASP A 65 -6.59 -7.53 18.37
CA ASP A 65 -5.34 -8.20 18.65
C ASP A 65 -4.13 -7.34 18.24
N ALA A 66 -4.28 -6.03 18.44
CA ALA A 66 -3.27 -5.03 18.06
C ALA A 66 -1.89 -5.27 18.73
N TRP A 67 -1.84 -5.99 19.85
CA TRP A 67 -0.59 -6.38 20.50
C TRP A 67 0.31 -7.24 19.60
N LYS A 68 -0.25 -7.99 18.66
CA LYS A 68 0.51 -8.75 17.65
C LYS A 68 1.38 -7.85 16.77
N MET A 69 1.02 -6.58 16.65
CA MET A 69 1.81 -5.58 15.94
C MET A 69 3.26 -5.53 16.42
N PHE A 70 3.49 -5.68 17.73
CA PHE A 70 4.84 -5.63 18.30
C PHE A 70 5.74 -6.75 17.76
N PHE A 71 5.19 -7.92 17.47
CA PHE A 71 5.93 -9.03 16.88
C PHE A 71 6.18 -8.82 15.37
N CYS A 72 5.34 -8.04 14.70
CA CYS A 72 5.55 -7.69 13.30
C CYS A 72 6.65 -6.63 13.11
N ILE A 73 6.86 -5.73 14.07
CA ILE A 73 7.77 -4.59 13.95
C ILE A 73 9.19 -5.02 13.52
N PRO A 74 9.89 -5.95 14.20
CA PRO A 74 11.25 -6.31 13.83
C PRO A 74 11.35 -6.82 12.40
N TYR A 75 10.38 -7.61 11.97
CA TYR A 75 10.36 -8.16 10.62
C TYR A 75 10.08 -7.08 9.56
N VAL A 76 9.16 -6.16 9.83
CA VAL A 76 8.89 -5.02 8.93
C VAL A 76 10.11 -4.11 8.82
N LEU A 77 10.81 -3.86 9.92
CA LEU A 77 12.07 -3.10 9.90
C LEU A 77 13.13 -3.77 9.03
N MET A 78 13.26 -5.10 9.13
CA MET A 78 14.17 -5.87 8.28
C MET A 78 13.80 -5.76 6.79
N ILE A 79 12.51 -5.84 6.44
CA ILE A 79 12.04 -5.65 5.06
C ILE A 79 12.40 -4.25 4.55
N LEU A 80 12.12 -3.21 5.34
CA LEU A 80 12.42 -1.82 4.97
C LEU A 80 13.92 -1.56 4.81
N LEU A 81 14.76 -2.15 5.67
CA LEU A 81 16.22 -2.10 5.55
C LEU A 81 16.73 -2.79 4.28
N LYS A 82 16.17 -3.94 3.96
CA LYS A 82 16.56 -4.75 2.78
C LYS A 82 16.11 -4.10 1.47
N GLU A 83 14.85 -3.70 1.39
CA GLU A 83 14.27 -3.16 0.15
C GLU A 83 14.64 -1.69 -0.09
N LYS A 84 14.85 -0.90 0.96
CA LYS A 84 15.14 0.54 0.87
C LYS A 84 14.22 1.27 -0.10
N PRO A 85 12.89 1.15 0.05
CA PRO A 85 11.95 1.66 -0.94
C PRO A 85 12.05 3.18 -1.08
N TYR A 86 11.81 3.67 -2.30
CA TYR A 86 11.62 5.09 -2.56
C TYR A 86 10.28 5.58 -2.00
N VAL A 87 9.24 4.75 -2.13
CA VAL A 87 7.90 4.98 -1.59
C VAL A 87 7.31 3.69 -1.05
N ALA A 88 6.59 3.78 0.07
CA ALA A 88 5.74 2.72 0.59
C ALA A 88 4.27 3.07 0.29
N LEU A 89 3.55 2.13 -0.31
CA LEU A 89 2.14 2.25 -0.72
C LEU A 89 1.31 1.20 0.01
N SER A 90 0.17 1.59 0.59
CA SER A 90 -0.77 0.63 1.18
C SER A 90 -2.21 0.88 0.76
N THR A 91 -2.95 -0.21 0.55
CA THR A 91 -4.40 -0.18 0.34
C THR A 91 -5.20 -0.63 1.58
N GLY A 92 -4.55 -0.97 2.68
CA GLY A 92 -5.18 -1.39 3.95
C GLY A 92 -4.59 -2.73 4.45
N ALA A 93 -4.93 -3.25 5.60
CA ALA A 93 -5.62 -2.66 6.73
C ALA A 93 -4.60 -2.24 7.82
N GLY A 94 -4.66 -2.78 9.06
CA GLY A 94 -3.71 -2.50 10.14
C GLY A 94 -2.25 -2.76 9.78
N PRO A 95 -1.89 -3.95 9.23
CA PRO A 95 -0.53 -4.25 8.79
C PRO A 95 0.02 -3.23 7.79
N GLY A 96 -0.81 -2.78 6.84
CA GLY A 96 -0.43 -1.75 5.89
C GLY A 96 -0.13 -0.40 6.54
N LEU A 97 -0.94 0.01 7.52
CA LEU A 97 -0.70 1.26 8.26
C LEU A 97 0.61 1.17 9.06
N LEU A 98 0.89 0.04 9.72
CA LEU A 98 2.14 -0.17 10.44
C LEU A 98 3.36 0.01 9.53
N VAL A 99 3.35 -0.64 8.36
CA VAL A 99 4.48 -0.53 7.41
C VAL A 99 4.68 0.92 6.99
N LEU A 100 3.60 1.66 6.68
CA LEU A 100 3.72 3.09 6.31
C LEU A 100 4.28 3.94 7.44
N LEU A 101 3.85 3.71 8.69
CA LEU A 101 4.35 4.47 9.84
C LEU A 101 5.85 4.22 10.06
N LEU A 102 6.29 2.97 10.00
CA LEU A 102 7.71 2.64 10.14
C LEU A 102 8.52 3.19 8.96
N ALA A 103 8.01 3.07 7.73
CA ALA A 103 8.66 3.65 6.54
C ALA A 103 8.84 5.17 6.69
N LYS A 104 7.82 5.88 7.17
CA LYS A 104 7.86 7.33 7.33
C LYS A 104 8.75 7.77 8.49
N TYR A 105 8.47 7.28 9.69
CA TYR A 105 9.06 7.85 10.90
C TYR A 105 10.43 7.27 11.25
N VAL A 106 10.70 6.02 10.86
CA VAL A 106 12.02 5.40 11.08
C VAL A 106 12.94 5.60 9.87
N PHE A 107 12.42 5.38 8.66
CA PHE A 107 13.23 5.40 7.44
C PHE A 107 13.08 6.67 6.60
N ARG A 108 12.23 7.62 7.00
CA ARG A 108 11.97 8.89 6.31
C ARG A 108 11.63 8.71 4.83
N LYS A 109 10.88 7.65 4.51
CA LYS A 109 10.43 7.34 3.16
C LYS A 109 9.09 8.01 2.87
N LYS A 110 8.82 8.26 1.59
CA LYS A 110 7.51 8.75 1.14
C LYS A 110 6.47 7.66 1.36
N THR A 111 5.27 8.08 1.75
CA THR A 111 4.19 7.15 2.10
C THR A 111 2.88 7.52 1.43
N VAL A 112 2.18 6.52 0.94
CA VAL A 112 0.90 6.66 0.26
C VAL A 112 -0.11 5.67 0.83
N TRP A 113 -1.23 6.17 1.28
CA TRP A 113 -2.40 5.38 1.64
C TRP A 113 -3.47 5.53 0.57
N VAL A 114 -4.04 4.42 0.12
CA VAL A 114 -5.22 4.41 -0.76
C VAL A 114 -6.33 3.66 -0.05
N ASP A 115 -7.37 4.37 0.36
CA ASP A 115 -8.47 3.78 1.11
C ASP A 115 -9.28 2.80 0.26
N SER A 116 -9.96 1.86 0.91
CA SER A 116 -10.71 0.82 0.21
C SER A 116 -11.92 1.39 -0.53
N ILE A 117 -12.15 0.86 -1.73
CA ILE A 117 -13.34 1.18 -2.51
C ILE A 117 -14.66 0.79 -1.79
N ALA A 118 -14.60 -0.17 -0.88
CA ALA A 118 -15.75 -0.56 -0.07
C ALA A 118 -16.20 0.52 0.93
N ASN A 119 -15.36 1.52 1.19
CA ASN A 119 -15.64 2.59 2.15
C ASN A 119 -16.37 3.77 1.48
N VAL A 120 -17.60 3.56 1.09
CA VAL A 120 -18.41 4.53 0.32
C VAL A 120 -18.83 5.74 1.14
N ALA A 121 -19.26 5.54 2.39
CA ALA A 121 -19.85 6.60 3.20
C ALA A 121 -18.83 7.41 4.00
N LYS A 122 -17.68 6.82 4.34
CA LYS A 122 -16.62 7.44 5.14
C LYS A 122 -15.32 6.67 4.99
N LEU A 123 -14.18 7.31 5.23
CA LEU A 123 -12.88 6.64 5.27
C LEU A 123 -12.88 5.49 6.28
N SER A 124 -12.10 4.45 5.98
CA SER A 124 -11.81 3.37 6.92
C SER A 124 -11.23 3.90 8.23
N ALA A 125 -11.27 3.11 9.29
CA ALA A 125 -10.61 3.48 10.55
C ALA A 125 -9.11 3.73 10.32
N CYS A 126 -8.42 2.83 9.60
CA CYS A 126 -7.00 2.99 9.27
C CYS A 126 -6.75 4.20 8.35
N GLY A 127 -7.64 4.51 7.41
CA GLY A 127 -7.56 5.70 6.57
C GLY A 127 -7.64 7.00 7.39
N ARG A 128 -8.54 7.07 8.37
CA ARG A 128 -8.59 8.20 9.30
C ARG A 128 -7.32 8.32 10.16
N TYR A 129 -6.77 7.18 10.62
CA TYR A 129 -5.48 7.19 11.30
C TYR A 129 -4.33 7.60 10.39
N ALA A 130 -4.33 7.18 9.12
CA ALA A 130 -3.34 7.61 8.14
C ALA A 130 -3.31 9.13 7.98
N VAL A 131 -4.49 9.78 7.92
CA VAL A 131 -4.60 11.26 7.91
C VAL A 131 -4.06 11.85 9.21
N LYS A 132 -4.55 11.37 10.37
CA LYS A 132 -4.19 11.89 11.70
C LYS A 132 -2.70 11.74 12.00
N LEU A 133 -2.11 10.63 11.62
CA LEU A 133 -0.69 10.31 11.81
C LEU A 133 0.20 10.84 10.67
N GLY A 134 -0.33 11.69 9.79
CA GLY A 134 0.44 12.47 8.84
C GLY A 134 1.06 11.66 7.70
N ILE A 135 0.45 10.58 7.23
CA ILE A 135 0.89 9.90 6.00
C ILE A 135 0.92 10.92 4.87
N ASP A 136 1.97 10.92 4.02
CA ASP A 136 2.27 12.02 3.09
C ASP A 136 1.17 12.24 2.05
N LYS A 137 0.56 11.15 1.57
CA LYS A 137 -0.58 11.21 0.66
C LYS A 137 -1.62 10.18 1.07
N VAL A 138 -2.86 10.64 1.22
CA VAL A 138 -4.02 9.79 1.51
C VAL A 138 -5.03 9.98 0.38
N TYR A 139 -5.34 8.90 -0.29
CA TYR A 139 -6.33 8.86 -1.37
C TYR A 139 -7.57 8.11 -0.95
N THR A 140 -8.72 8.61 -1.37
CA THR A 140 -10.00 7.91 -1.37
C THR A 140 -10.36 7.51 -2.80
N GLN A 141 -11.25 6.53 -2.93
CA GLN A 141 -11.80 6.08 -4.21
C GLN A 141 -13.15 6.77 -4.53
N TRP A 142 -13.58 7.65 -3.65
CA TRP A 142 -14.86 8.35 -3.74
C TRP A 142 -14.65 9.85 -3.67
N GLU A 143 -15.10 10.57 -4.70
CA GLU A 143 -14.87 12.01 -4.83
C GLU A 143 -15.43 12.81 -3.65
N HIS A 144 -16.63 12.47 -3.18
CA HIS A 144 -17.28 13.12 -2.05
C HIS A 144 -16.55 12.95 -0.69
N LEU A 145 -15.61 12.02 -0.59
CA LEU A 145 -14.75 11.84 0.59
C LEU A 145 -13.42 12.58 0.49
N ALA A 146 -13.15 13.25 -0.62
CA ALA A 146 -11.91 14.00 -0.85
C ALA A 146 -11.99 15.38 -0.17
N VAL A 147 -11.84 15.39 1.15
CA VAL A 147 -11.91 16.60 1.97
C VAL A 147 -10.59 16.83 2.70
N GLY A 148 -10.14 18.06 2.77
CA GLY A 148 -8.93 18.47 3.49
C GLY A 148 -7.66 17.83 2.92
N LYS A 149 -7.00 16.97 3.69
CA LYS A 149 -5.77 16.27 3.27
C LYS A 149 -6.03 15.01 2.42
N VAL A 150 -7.28 14.58 2.30
CA VAL A 150 -7.68 13.42 1.53
C VAL A 150 -7.90 13.82 0.07
N LYS A 151 -7.34 13.06 -0.85
CA LYS A 151 -7.39 13.33 -2.29
C LYS A 151 -8.20 12.27 -3.03
N PHE A 152 -8.77 12.64 -4.14
CA PHE A 152 -9.35 11.73 -5.12
C PHE A 152 -8.53 11.80 -6.41
N ALA A 153 -8.24 10.66 -7.01
CA ALA A 153 -7.51 10.55 -8.28
C ALA A 153 -8.12 9.45 -9.18
N GLY A 154 -9.41 9.23 -9.07
CA GLY A 154 -10.10 8.11 -9.71
C GLY A 154 -10.27 6.92 -8.78
N ASN A 155 -10.87 5.86 -9.29
CA ASN A 155 -11.07 4.61 -8.57
C ASN A 155 -10.54 3.41 -9.36
N VAL A 156 -10.33 2.28 -8.68
CA VAL A 156 -9.77 1.06 -9.29
C VAL A 156 -10.76 0.27 -10.15
N LEU A 157 -12.03 0.64 -10.18
CA LEU A 157 -13.02 -0.02 -11.05
C LEU A 157 -12.94 0.53 -12.48
N GLY A 158 -12.28 1.67 -12.68
CA GLY A 158 -12.29 2.40 -13.94
C GLY A 158 -13.64 3.10 -14.18
N LYS A 159 -13.74 3.90 -15.22
CA LYS A 159 -15.05 4.24 -15.78
C LYS A 159 -15.63 2.94 -16.31
N LEU A 160 -16.75 2.48 -15.76
CA LEU A 160 -17.62 1.56 -16.49
C LEU A 160 -17.90 2.27 -17.82
N GLY A 161 -17.32 1.74 -18.89
CA GLY A 161 -17.58 2.28 -20.22
C GLY A 161 -19.10 2.40 -20.38
N ASN A 162 -19.56 3.53 -20.85
CA ASN A 162 -20.95 3.68 -21.25
C ASN A 162 -21.24 2.54 -22.24
N VAL A 163 -21.97 1.53 -21.75
CA VAL A 163 -22.63 0.56 -22.61
C VAL A 163 -23.81 1.34 -23.19
N GLU A 164 -23.59 1.94 -24.37
CA GLU A 164 -24.70 2.37 -25.22
C GLU A 164 -25.40 1.14 -25.79
#